data_49fa9e8f0a39a6b2244b486388ff1008
#
_entry.id   49fa9e8f0a39a6b2244b486388ff1008
#
_cell.length_a   1.000
_cell.length_b   1.000
_cell.length_c   1.000
_cell.angle_alpha   90.00
_cell.angle_beta   90.00
_cell.angle_gamma   90.00
#
_symmetry.space_group_name_H-M   'P 1'
#
loop_
_entity.id
_entity.type
_entity.pdbx_description
1 polymer ?
#
loop_
_entity_poly.entity_id
_entity_poly.type
_entity_poly.pdbx_seq_one_letter_code
_entity_poly.pdbx_strand_id
1 'polypeptide(L)'
;MPDRMTIEQRHNNMAAIRGKDTKPEILVRKFLWARGFRYRLNHPRLPGKPDIVLRKYRTCILVNGCFWHGHEGCKYYVVPKSNTGFWMEKIRRNRERDHEVLHRLAEMGWHTIVIWECELKPAVREKTLESLAFTLNHIFLEDHHIRRYELAEEKPAMVAEPDPRHRD
;
A
#
# COMPACT_ATOMS: atom_id res chain seq x y z
N MET A 1 -4.67 34.56 1.41
CA MET A 1 -4.72 34.93 2.83
C MET A 1 -3.31 35.04 3.35
N PRO A 2 -2.98 36.07 4.11
CA PRO A 2 -1.68 36.13 4.74
C PRO A 2 -1.51 34.97 5.74
N ASP A 3 -0.28 34.48 5.82
CA ASP A 3 0.11 33.42 6.73
C ASP A 3 -0.11 33.88 8.18
N ARG A 4 -1.02 33.23 8.89
CA ARG A 4 -1.45 33.60 10.25
C ARG A 4 -0.50 33.12 11.34
N MET A 5 0.57 32.36 10.99
CA MET A 5 1.50 31.79 11.95
C MET A 5 2.78 32.61 12.05
N THR A 6 3.23 32.85 13.30
CA THR A 6 4.55 33.44 13.54
C THR A 6 5.66 32.44 13.15
N ILE A 7 6.88 32.95 12.96
CA ILE A 7 8.06 32.13 12.65
C ILE A 7 8.29 31.08 13.77
N GLU A 8 8.10 31.48 15.02
CA GLU A 8 8.26 30.61 16.19
C GLU A 8 7.18 29.51 16.23
N GLN A 9 5.92 29.86 15.99
CA GLN A 9 4.82 28.87 15.89
C GLN A 9 5.08 27.87 14.77
N ARG A 10 5.61 28.33 13.64
CA ARG A 10 5.96 27.48 12.50
C ARG A 10 7.11 26.54 12.85
N HIS A 11 8.15 27.05 13.51
CA HIS A 11 9.27 26.25 13.99
C HIS A 11 8.81 25.17 14.97
N ASN A 12 7.98 25.50 15.94
CA ASN A 12 7.45 24.57 16.93
C ASN A 12 6.55 23.50 16.28
N ASN A 13 5.71 23.89 15.33
CA ASN A 13 4.89 22.92 14.59
C ASN A 13 5.75 21.96 13.78
N MET A 14 6.81 22.45 13.13
CA MET A 14 7.74 21.60 12.39
C MET A 14 8.53 20.65 13.28
N ALA A 15 8.95 21.10 14.45
CA ALA A 15 9.65 20.29 15.47
C ALA A 15 8.72 19.21 16.08
N ALA A 16 7.42 19.46 16.14
CA ALA A 16 6.43 18.53 16.66
C ALA A 16 6.04 17.41 15.66
N ILE A 17 6.44 17.53 14.39
CA ILE A 17 6.14 16.51 13.37
C ILE A 17 6.98 15.26 13.65
N ARG A 18 6.29 14.17 13.92
CA ARG A 18 6.92 12.86 14.16
C ARG A 18 7.19 12.17 12.82
N GLY A 19 8.39 11.59 12.68
CA GLY A 19 8.75 10.77 11.52
C GLY A 19 8.27 9.32 11.61
N LYS A 20 7.58 8.95 12.70
CA LYS A 20 7.02 7.61 12.94
C LYS A 20 5.85 7.71 13.93
N ASP A 21 5.03 6.66 13.96
CA ASP A 21 3.86 6.56 14.83
C ASP A 21 2.87 7.73 14.62
N THR A 22 2.71 8.10 13.36
CA THR A 22 1.74 9.13 12.97
C THR A 22 0.31 8.61 13.11
N LYS A 23 -0.66 9.52 13.23
CA LYS A 23 -2.08 9.14 13.31
C LYS A 23 -2.55 8.26 12.14
N PRO A 24 -2.20 8.57 10.87
CA PRO A 24 -2.51 7.71 9.74
C PRO A 24 -1.92 6.30 9.86
N GLU A 25 -0.64 6.18 10.23
CA GLU A 25 0.00 4.88 10.43
C GLU A 25 -0.71 4.04 11.51
N ILE A 26 -1.01 4.66 12.66
CA ILE A 26 -1.70 3.98 13.77
C ILE A 26 -3.09 3.49 13.32
N LEU A 27 -3.80 4.26 12.52
CA LEU A 27 -5.11 3.89 11.99
C LEU A 27 -5.03 2.64 11.11
N VAL A 28 -4.07 2.60 10.18
CA VAL A 28 -3.83 1.43 9.32
C VAL A 28 -3.44 0.21 10.17
N ARG A 29 -2.55 0.38 11.14
CA ARG A 29 -2.11 -0.69 12.06
C ARG A 29 -3.27 -1.31 12.82
N LYS A 30 -4.13 -0.49 13.42
CA LYS A 30 -5.32 -0.95 14.17
C LYS A 30 -6.27 -1.74 13.28
N PHE A 31 -6.54 -1.25 12.09
CA PHE A 31 -7.39 -1.94 11.12
C PHE A 31 -6.81 -3.30 10.74
N LEU A 32 -5.55 -3.37 10.36
CA LEU A 32 -4.88 -4.62 9.98
C LEU A 32 -4.89 -5.63 11.13
N TRP A 33 -4.60 -5.18 12.35
CA TRP A 33 -4.62 -6.06 13.53
C TRP A 33 -6.01 -6.62 13.79
N ALA A 34 -7.05 -5.78 13.73
CA ALA A 34 -8.45 -6.19 13.91
C ALA A 34 -8.91 -7.21 12.85
N ARG A 35 -8.34 -7.15 11.64
CA ARG A 35 -8.60 -8.10 10.55
C ARG A 35 -7.72 -9.36 10.60
N GLY A 36 -6.93 -9.53 11.65
CA GLY A 36 -6.10 -10.71 11.84
C GLY A 36 -4.74 -10.68 11.14
N PHE A 37 -4.39 -9.59 10.46
CA PHE A 37 -3.07 -9.43 9.88
C PHE A 37 -2.02 -9.22 10.97
N ARG A 38 -0.86 -9.88 10.82
CA ARG A 38 0.28 -9.73 11.73
C ARG A 38 1.44 -9.10 10.98
N TYR A 39 2.04 -8.07 11.59
CA TYR A 39 3.04 -7.24 10.95
C TYR A 39 4.17 -6.86 11.92
N ARG A 40 5.24 -6.34 11.36
CA ARG A 40 6.33 -5.66 12.06
C ARG A 40 6.39 -4.20 11.64
N LEU A 41 6.92 -3.35 12.50
CA LEU A 41 7.00 -1.91 12.27
C LEU A 41 8.45 -1.50 11.98
N ASN A 42 8.61 -0.51 11.10
CA ASN A 42 9.88 0.17 10.84
C ASN A 42 11.08 -0.79 10.72
N HIS A 43 10.94 -1.82 9.89
CA HIS A 43 11.94 -2.92 9.82
C HIS A 43 13.31 -2.39 9.37
N PRO A 44 14.37 -2.45 10.23
CA PRO A 44 15.62 -1.73 10.02
C PRO A 44 16.46 -2.26 8.84
N ARG A 45 16.25 -3.52 8.44
CA ARG A 45 17.01 -4.17 7.37
C ARG A 45 16.40 -4.00 5.97
N LEU A 46 15.21 -3.39 5.88
CA LEU A 46 14.57 -3.13 4.60
C LEU A 46 14.84 -1.70 4.13
N PRO A 47 15.03 -1.46 2.83
CA PRO A 47 15.18 -0.14 2.26
C PRO A 47 14.04 0.79 2.72
N GLY A 48 14.37 2.03 3.09
CA GLY A 48 13.40 3.02 3.53
C GLY A 48 12.73 2.76 4.89
N LYS A 49 13.02 1.66 5.56
CA LYS A 49 12.40 1.25 6.83
C LYS A 49 10.86 1.33 6.76
N PRO A 50 10.21 0.51 5.94
CA PRO A 50 8.77 0.59 5.72
C PRO A 50 7.98 0.64 7.02
N ASP A 51 6.90 1.42 7.06
CA ASP A 51 6.09 1.64 8.27
C ASP A 51 5.48 0.35 8.80
N ILE A 52 5.01 -0.50 7.88
CA ILE A 52 4.38 -1.79 8.20
C ILE A 52 4.93 -2.87 7.26
N VAL A 53 5.36 -3.99 7.81
CA VAL A 53 5.91 -5.13 7.04
C VAL A 53 5.14 -6.40 7.36
N LEU A 54 4.44 -6.94 6.38
CA LEU A 54 3.69 -8.19 6.47
C LEU A 54 4.50 -9.33 5.83
N ARG A 55 5.29 -10.03 6.62
CA ARG A 55 6.18 -11.09 6.11
C ARG A 55 5.43 -12.22 5.43
N LYS A 56 4.29 -12.64 5.98
CA LYS A 56 3.44 -13.70 5.42
C LYS A 56 2.97 -13.35 4.00
N TYR A 57 2.71 -12.08 3.74
CA TYR A 57 2.22 -11.53 2.47
C TYR A 57 3.35 -10.98 1.60
N ARG A 58 4.60 -11.06 2.06
CA ARG A 58 5.76 -10.45 1.42
C ARG A 58 5.52 -9.01 0.97
N THR A 59 4.79 -8.25 1.78
CA THR A 59 4.31 -6.91 1.45
C THR A 59 4.79 -5.87 2.47
N CYS A 60 5.27 -4.75 1.95
CA CYS A 60 5.60 -3.55 2.69
C CYS A 60 4.53 -2.49 2.45
N ILE A 61 4.10 -1.80 3.51
CA ILE A 61 3.17 -0.67 3.41
C ILE A 61 3.89 0.59 3.86
N LEU A 62 3.81 1.62 3.04
CA LEU A 62 4.27 2.97 3.30
C LEU A 62 3.06 3.88 3.45
N VAL A 63 3.00 4.65 4.53
CA VAL A 63 1.91 5.61 4.79
C VAL A 63 2.46 7.01 4.62
N ASN A 64 2.22 7.59 3.45
CA ASN A 64 2.84 8.85 3.04
C ASN A 64 1.97 10.06 3.34
N GLY A 65 2.55 11.07 3.98
CA GLY A 65 1.95 12.40 4.11
C GLY A 65 1.96 13.14 2.78
N CYS A 66 0.81 13.70 2.37
CA CYS A 66 0.64 14.30 1.04
C CYS A 66 1.63 15.44 0.76
N PHE A 67 1.90 16.28 1.74
CA PHE A 67 2.85 17.38 1.60
C PHE A 67 4.30 16.88 1.49
N TRP A 68 4.73 16.00 2.39
CA TRP A 68 6.12 15.57 2.50
C TRP A 68 6.63 14.74 1.33
N HIS A 69 5.74 14.00 0.70
CA HIS A 69 6.02 13.12 -0.42
C HIS A 69 5.52 13.65 -1.77
N GLY A 70 5.01 14.91 -1.79
CA GLY A 70 4.61 15.60 -3.01
C GLY A 70 3.50 14.91 -3.79
N HIS A 71 2.39 14.60 -3.12
CA HIS A 71 1.26 13.91 -3.72
C HIS A 71 0.58 14.77 -4.81
N GLU A 72 0.92 14.53 -6.06
CA GLU A 72 0.43 15.32 -7.21
C GLU A 72 -1.09 15.22 -7.36
N GLY A 73 -1.71 16.35 -7.76
CA GLY A 73 -3.16 16.44 -7.92
C GLY A 73 -3.97 16.43 -6.61
N CYS A 74 -3.29 16.38 -5.45
CA CYS A 74 -3.93 16.34 -4.15
C CYS A 74 -4.13 17.75 -3.58
N LYS A 75 -5.36 18.05 -3.13
CA LYS A 75 -5.65 19.35 -2.50
C LYS A 75 -4.88 19.64 -1.20
N TYR A 76 -4.32 18.62 -0.58
CA TYR A 76 -3.49 18.73 0.64
C TYR A 76 -1.99 18.92 0.33
N TYR A 77 -1.61 18.81 -0.94
CA TYR A 77 -0.26 19.15 -1.39
C TYR A 77 -0.22 20.61 -1.81
N VAL A 78 0.06 21.48 -0.86
CA VAL A 78 0.17 22.92 -1.11
C VAL A 78 1.57 23.39 -0.71
N VAL A 79 2.35 23.82 -1.69
CA VAL A 79 3.70 24.34 -1.44
C VAL A 79 3.59 25.71 -0.77
N PRO A 80 4.28 25.97 0.35
CA PRO A 80 4.27 27.25 1.05
C PRO A 80 4.79 28.37 0.13
N LYS A 81 4.18 29.54 0.21
CA LYS A 81 4.61 30.72 -0.54
C LYS A 81 5.95 31.31 -0.05
N SER A 82 6.28 31.08 1.22
CA SER A 82 7.57 31.43 1.81
C SER A 82 8.58 30.30 1.66
N ASN A 83 9.83 30.64 1.28
CA ASN A 83 10.91 29.67 1.06
C ASN A 83 10.53 28.56 0.04
N THR A 84 9.80 28.91 -1.01
CA THR A 84 9.30 27.97 -2.00
C THR A 84 10.41 27.12 -2.60
N GLY A 85 11.57 27.73 -2.94
CA GLY A 85 12.73 27.00 -3.48
C GLY A 85 13.24 25.91 -2.54
N PHE A 86 13.36 26.20 -1.25
CA PHE A 86 13.74 25.21 -0.24
C PHE A 86 12.77 24.04 -0.17
N TRP A 87 11.45 24.33 -0.16
CA TRP A 87 10.44 23.29 -0.06
C TRP A 87 10.37 22.42 -1.32
N MET A 88 10.44 23.04 -2.49
CA MET A 88 10.45 22.32 -3.76
C MET A 88 11.63 21.35 -3.85
N GLU A 89 12.84 21.80 -3.47
CA GLU A 89 14.04 20.98 -3.47
C GLU A 89 13.94 19.83 -2.45
N LYS A 90 13.43 20.12 -1.24
CA LYS A 90 13.24 19.10 -0.22
C LYS A 90 12.25 18.01 -0.64
N ILE A 91 11.12 18.40 -1.23
CA ILE A 91 10.10 17.47 -1.72
C ILE A 91 10.64 16.66 -2.90
N ARG A 92 11.38 17.29 -3.82
CA ARG A 92 12.05 16.61 -4.92
C ARG A 92 12.94 15.47 -4.42
N ARG A 93 13.83 15.76 -3.46
CA ARG A 93 14.73 14.76 -2.84
C ARG A 93 13.96 13.65 -2.13
N ASN A 94 12.87 13.98 -1.45
CA ASN A 94 12.01 12.98 -0.82
C ASN A 94 11.42 12.03 -1.87
N ARG A 95 10.88 12.56 -2.97
CA ARG A 95 10.31 11.76 -4.06
C ARG A 95 11.36 10.85 -4.74
N GLU A 96 12.55 11.37 -4.98
CA GLU A 96 13.66 10.58 -5.55
C GLU A 96 14.02 9.42 -4.62
N ARG A 97 14.17 9.70 -3.35
CA ARG A 97 14.43 8.65 -2.34
C ARG A 97 13.30 7.63 -2.26
N ASP A 98 12.04 8.09 -2.28
CA ASP A 98 10.88 7.19 -2.25
C ASP A 98 10.89 6.26 -3.47
N HIS A 99 11.18 6.80 -4.65
CA HIS A 99 11.27 6.01 -5.88
C HIS A 99 12.39 4.95 -5.82
N GLU A 100 13.55 5.33 -5.30
CA GLU A 100 14.66 4.40 -5.08
C GLU A 100 14.29 3.29 -4.08
N VAL A 101 13.62 3.64 -2.98
CA VAL A 101 13.14 2.67 -1.98
C VAL A 101 12.18 1.67 -2.60
N LEU A 102 11.20 2.14 -3.37
CA LEU A 102 10.22 1.28 -4.06
C LEU A 102 10.93 0.31 -5.01
N HIS A 103 11.88 0.81 -5.80
CA HIS A 103 12.64 -0.01 -6.74
C HIS A 103 13.44 -1.10 -6.02
N ARG A 104 14.20 -0.74 -4.99
CA ARG A 104 15.00 -1.69 -4.20
C ARG A 104 14.15 -2.74 -3.49
N LEU A 105 12.98 -2.37 -2.96
CA LEU A 105 12.05 -3.33 -2.37
C LEU A 105 11.53 -4.32 -3.42
N ALA A 106 11.19 -3.83 -4.62
CA ALA A 106 10.76 -4.68 -5.73
C ALA A 106 11.86 -5.65 -6.18
N GLU A 107 13.11 -5.20 -6.30
CA GLU A 107 14.28 -6.06 -6.62
C GLU A 107 14.49 -7.17 -5.57
N MET A 108 14.18 -6.88 -4.31
CA MET A 108 14.22 -7.86 -3.21
C MET A 108 13.00 -8.80 -3.21
N GLY A 109 12.07 -8.66 -4.15
CA GLY A 109 10.85 -9.46 -4.27
C GLY A 109 9.77 -9.10 -3.24
N TRP A 110 9.73 -7.87 -2.77
CA TRP A 110 8.67 -7.36 -1.91
C TRP A 110 7.62 -6.62 -2.73
N HIS A 111 6.35 -6.93 -2.48
CA HIS A 111 5.26 -6.07 -2.91
C HIS A 111 5.25 -4.81 -2.06
N THR A 112 4.92 -3.67 -2.67
CA THR A 112 4.86 -2.41 -1.94
C THR A 112 3.52 -1.72 -2.19
N ILE A 113 2.86 -1.35 -1.11
CA ILE A 113 1.61 -0.59 -1.13
C ILE A 113 1.87 0.77 -0.50
N VAL A 114 1.55 1.82 -1.22
CA VAL A 114 1.61 3.20 -0.73
C VAL A 114 0.20 3.67 -0.42
N ILE A 115 -0.01 4.13 0.80
CA ILE A 115 -1.28 4.72 1.24
C ILE A 115 -1.04 6.20 1.55
N TRP A 116 -1.82 7.08 0.96
CA TRP A 116 -1.71 8.49 1.18
C TRP A 116 -2.57 8.96 2.34
N GLU A 117 -2.07 9.93 3.10
CA GLU A 117 -2.82 10.51 4.24
C GLU A 117 -4.23 10.99 3.85
N CYS A 118 -4.42 11.53 2.65
CA CYS A 118 -5.72 11.97 2.16
C CYS A 118 -6.73 10.83 1.99
N GLU A 119 -6.25 9.62 1.69
CA GLU A 119 -7.07 8.43 1.53
C GLU A 119 -7.55 7.86 2.88
N LEU A 120 -6.99 8.34 3.99
CA LEU A 120 -7.35 7.96 5.35
C LEU A 120 -8.24 8.99 6.06
N LYS A 121 -8.73 10.01 5.33
CA LYS A 121 -9.71 10.96 5.87
C LYS A 121 -11.07 10.28 6.09
N PRO A 122 -11.86 10.74 7.07
CA PRO A 122 -13.10 10.05 7.49
C PRO A 122 -14.04 9.65 6.35
N ALA A 123 -14.17 10.48 5.32
CA ALA A 123 -15.09 10.25 4.21
C ALA A 123 -14.70 9.06 3.29
N VAL A 124 -13.42 8.68 3.25
CA VAL A 124 -12.91 7.70 2.27
C VAL A 124 -12.13 6.55 2.90
N ARG A 125 -11.72 6.69 4.16
CA ARG A 125 -10.83 5.73 4.84
C ARG A 125 -11.34 4.30 4.88
N GLU A 126 -12.64 4.11 5.05
CA GLU A 126 -13.24 2.77 5.12
C GLU A 126 -13.03 2.02 3.81
N LYS A 127 -13.35 2.67 2.69
CA LYS A 127 -13.10 2.12 1.35
C LYS A 127 -11.63 1.81 1.12
N THR A 128 -10.74 2.70 1.52
CA THR A 128 -9.28 2.52 1.38
C THR A 128 -8.80 1.32 2.18
N LEU A 129 -9.22 1.20 3.44
CA LEU A 129 -8.81 0.11 4.33
C LEU A 129 -9.37 -1.25 3.88
N GLU A 130 -10.61 -1.30 3.42
CA GLU A 130 -11.18 -2.53 2.86
C GLU A 130 -10.46 -2.95 1.57
N SER A 131 -10.15 -1.99 0.70
CA SER A 131 -9.34 -2.24 -0.51
C SER A 131 -7.95 -2.76 -0.16
N LEU A 132 -7.33 -2.24 0.90
CA LEU A 132 -6.04 -2.74 1.40
C LEU A 132 -6.13 -4.21 1.81
N ALA A 133 -7.13 -4.58 2.61
CA ALA A 133 -7.31 -5.96 3.05
C ALA A 133 -7.56 -6.90 1.87
N PHE A 134 -8.37 -6.48 0.90
CA PHE A 134 -8.62 -7.22 -0.33
C PHE A 134 -7.32 -7.43 -1.12
N THR A 135 -6.53 -6.38 -1.32
CA THR A 135 -5.26 -6.44 -2.07
C THR A 135 -4.26 -7.38 -1.40
N LEU A 136 -4.12 -7.32 -0.06
CA LEU A 136 -3.23 -8.22 0.67
C LEU A 136 -3.62 -9.69 0.50
N ASN A 137 -4.91 -10.01 0.58
CA ASN A 137 -5.38 -11.37 0.37
C ASN A 137 -5.17 -11.83 -1.09
N HIS A 138 -5.36 -10.94 -2.06
CA HIS A 138 -5.12 -11.23 -3.47
C HIS A 138 -3.63 -11.54 -3.75
N ILE A 139 -2.72 -10.71 -3.26
CA ILE A 139 -1.27 -10.95 -3.32
C ILE A 139 -0.93 -12.31 -2.73
N PHE A 140 -1.48 -12.64 -1.56
CA PHE A 140 -1.22 -13.93 -0.92
C PHE A 140 -1.66 -15.11 -1.77
N LEU A 141 -2.83 -15.03 -2.39
CA LEU A 141 -3.36 -16.09 -3.26
C LEU A 141 -2.52 -16.25 -4.53
N GLU A 142 -2.07 -15.15 -5.14
CA GLU A 142 -1.21 -15.18 -6.32
C GLU A 142 0.17 -15.77 -5.99
N ASP A 143 0.83 -15.31 -4.94
CA ASP A 143 2.16 -15.78 -4.55
C ASP A 143 2.19 -17.26 -4.13
N HIS A 144 1.09 -17.80 -3.62
CA HIS A 144 0.99 -19.18 -3.17
C HIS A 144 0.40 -20.13 -4.21
N HIS A 145 0.12 -19.64 -5.44
CA HIS A 145 -0.38 -20.45 -6.57
C HIS A 145 -1.47 -21.45 -6.17
N ILE A 146 -2.50 -20.99 -5.44
CA ILE A 146 -3.64 -21.83 -5.10
C ILE A 146 -4.37 -22.17 -6.39
N ARG A 147 -4.13 -23.38 -6.89
CA ARG A 147 -4.81 -23.87 -8.10
C ARG A 147 -6.28 -24.09 -7.79
N ARG A 148 -7.16 -23.51 -8.59
CA ARG A 148 -8.55 -23.94 -8.63
C ARG A 148 -8.57 -25.35 -9.22
N TYR A 149 -9.18 -26.30 -8.52
CA TYR A 149 -9.54 -27.56 -9.13
C TYR A 149 -10.68 -27.25 -10.10
N GLU A 150 -10.39 -27.25 -11.39
CA GLU A 150 -11.41 -27.37 -12.42
C GLU A 150 -11.82 -28.84 -12.43
N LEU A 151 -13.08 -29.09 -12.09
CA LEU A 151 -13.65 -30.40 -12.33
C LEU A 151 -13.56 -30.65 -13.85
N ALA A 152 -12.75 -31.62 -14.26
CA ALA A 152 -12.75 -32.06 -15.66
C ALA A 152 -14.20 -32.43 -16.02
N GLU A 153 -14.75 -31.73 -17.00
CA GLU A 153 -16.03 -32.15 -17.56
C GLU A 153 -15.87 -33.62 -18.00
N GLU A 154 -16.56 -34.53 -17.30
CA GLU A 154 -16.66 -35.91 -17.73
C GLU A 154 -17.30 -35.87 -19.12
N LYS A 155 -16.48 -36.10 -20.13
CA LYS A 155 -17.02 -36.34 -21.48
C LYS A 155 -17.98 -37.50 -21.36
N PRO A 156 -19.25 -37.35 -21.77
CA PRO A 156 -20.18 -38.48 -21.73
C PRO A 156 -19.55 -39.63 -22.51
N ALA A 157 -19.45 -40.78 -21.86
CA ALA A 157 -18.94 -41.98 -22.49
C ALA A 157 -19.75 -42.21 -23.79
N MET A 158 -19.05 -42.20 -24.92
CA MET A 158 -19.69 -42.57 -26.18
C MET A 158 -20.23 -44.01 -26.02
N VAL A 159 -21.55 -44.11 -25.93
CA VAL A 159 -22.22 -45.41 -26.01
C VAL A 159 -21.87 -45.96 -27.39
N ALA A 160 -21.07 -47.01 -27.40
CA ALA A 160 -20.78 -47.73 -28.66
C ALA A 160 -22.09 -48.22 -29.26
N GLU A 161 -22.40 -47.78 -30.46
CA GLU A 161 -23.53 -48.35 -31.22
C GLU A 161 -23.31 -49.85 -31.40
N PRO A 162 -24.32 -50.69 -31.16
CA PRO A 162 -24.20 -52.13 -31.39
C PRO A 162 -23.94 -52.41 -32.87
N ASP A 163 -22.94 -53.23 -33.14
CA ASP A 163 -22.56 -53.66 -34.48
C ASP A 163 -23.77 -54.34 -35.22
N PRO A 164 -24.22 -53.81 -36.36
CA PRO A 164 -25.42 -54.34 -37.06
C PRO A 164 -25.23 -55.72 -37.73
N ARG A 165 -24.07 -56.37 -37.47
CA ARG A 165 -23.75 -57.67 -38.19
C ARG A 165 -24.07 -58.90 -37.39
N HIS A 166 -24.82 -58.87 -36.32
CA HIS A 166 -25.38 -60.03 -35.65
C HIS A 166 -26.90 -59.99 -35.70
N ARG A 167 -27.42 -60.40 -36.86
CA ARG A 167 -28.77 -60.96 -37.03
C ARG A 167 -28.58 -62.39 -37.46
N ASP A 168 -28.84 -63.35 -36.59
CA ASP A 168 -29.28 -64.68 -36.88
C ASP A 168 -30.80 -64.75 -36.76
#